data_f2eab0491b8abf486e0dbfcf39e0cda0
#
_entry.id   f2eab0491b8abf486e0dbfcf39e0cda0
#
_cell.length_a   1.000
_cell.length_b   1.000
_cell.length_c   1.000
_cell.angle_alpha   90.00
_cell.angle_beta   90.00
_cell.angle_gamma   90.00
#
_symmetry.space_group_name_H-M   'P 1'
#
loop_
_entity.id
_entity.type
_entity.pdbx_description
1 polymer ?
#
loop_
_entity_poly.entity_id
_entity_poly.type
_entity_poly.pdbx_seq_one_letter_code
_entity_poly.pdbx_strand_id
1 'polypeptide(L)'
;MVRIAEILPGSIADDLALEIGSRVVRINGAPVRDAVDFRFLEVDGELEVEIAPACGGGATLYEIEKDAGEGLGIVPAPDTVRQCANKCVFCFVDGNPEGARSSLHLKDDDFRLSFTYGSYVTLTNLGPRGFERLIEQRLSPLYVSVHATEPAVRERLLGVARGGEIVTQLRELTAAGIEVHTQVVLCPEWNDGAHLERTIEDLWAIGPGVLSLSVVPVGLTRYNLNRPVRLLTSAEAARALGQLEHARTRALAERGTAWLYAGDELFFIAGAPIPAAAYYDDWPLTENGVGSVRCLLDDFQAAVGQLPRLDGRRIALLTGTRMAPVLAPLAAAAAARTGASIDVIGVVNGMFGPTVNTAGLLPGADLLAAAREPGYDVVLLPAESLNDAQCFVDDMPLAALRASLAPAHVVPAHELGAALGAL
;
A
#
# COMPACT_ATOMS: atom_id res chain seq x y z
N MET A 1 -13.73 13.86 -18.63
CA MET A 1 -14.38 12.92 -19.57
C MET A 1 -13.78 11.54 -19.35
N VAL A 2 -14.62 10.56 -19.11
CA VAL A 2 -14.21 9.19 -18.85
C VAL A 2 -14.34 8.37 -20.14
N ARG A 3 -13.26 7.71 -20.55
CA ARG A 3 -13.27 6.82 -21.72
C ARG A 3 -13.81 5.45 -21.31
N ILE A 4 -14.67 4.87 -22.14
CA ILE A 4 -15.21 3.51 -21.97
C ILE A 4 -14.10 2.52 -22.37
N ALA A 5 -13.66 1.68 -21.43
CA ALA A 5 -12.69 0.62 -21.71
C ALA A 5 -13.36 -0.71 -22.04
N GLU A 6 -14.49 -1.01 -21.38
CA GLU A 6 -15.25 -2.24 -21.55
C GLU A 6 -16.74 -1.97 -21.30
N ILE A 7 -17.59 -2.76 -21.90
CA ILE A 7 -19.06 -2.76 -21.69
C ILE A 7 -19.43 -4.16 -21.24
N LEU A 8 -20.15 -4.24 -20.12
CA LEU A 8 -20.59 -5.52 -19.56
C LEU A 8 -21.73 -6.08 -20.41
N PRO A 9 -21.66 -7.34 -20.84
CA PRO A 9 -22.72 -7.97 -21.63
C PRO A 9 -24.07 -7.98 -20.91
N GLY A 10 -25.16 -7.65 -21.62
CA GLY A 10 -26.51 -7.58 -21.07
C GLY A 10 -26.76 -6.40 -20.13
N SER A 11 -25.91 -5.39 -20.15
CA SER A 11 -26.07 -4.16 -19.38
C SER A 11 -26.82 -3.08 -20.16
N ILE A 12 -27.22 -2.00 -19.48
CA ILE A 12 -27.83 -0.83 -20.10
C ILE A 12 -26.95 -0.25 -21.22
N ALA A 13 -25.65 -0.19 -21.02
CA ALA A 13 -24.70 0.28 -22.03
C ALA A 13 -24.62 -0.64 -23.25
N ASP A 14 -24.79 -1.95 -23.05
CA ASP A 14 -24.83 -2.95 -24.13
C ASP A 14 -26.14 -2.82 -24.92
N ASP A 15 -27.28 -2.71 -24.24
CA ASP A 15 -28.61 -2.51 -24.86
C ASP A 15 -28.68 -1.21 -25.67
N LEU A 16 -27.97 -0.17 -25.21
CA LEU A 16 -27.85 1.11 -25.93
C LEU A 16 -26.83 1.05 -27.07
N ALA A 17 -26.18 -0.09 -27.30
CA ALA A 17 -25.15 -0.31 -28.30
C ALA A 17 -24.02 0.76 -28.24
N LEU A 18 -23.58 1.12 -27.02
CA LEU A 18 -22.47 2.05 -26.84
C LEU A 18 -21.17 1.41 -27.34
N GLU A 19 -20.27 2.23 -27.86
CA GLU A 19 -19.00 1.76 -28.40
C GLU A 19 -17.85 1.90 -27.39
N ILE A 20 -17.00 0.88 -27.28
CA ILE A 20 -15.73 0.93 -26.56
C ILE A 20 -14.87 2.04 -27.18
N GLY A 21 -14.23 2.86 -26.31
CA GLY A 21 -13.46 4.04 -26.73
C GLY A 21 -14.25 5.34 -26.75
N SER A 22 -15.58 5.30 -26.72
CA SER A 22 -16.44 6.47 -26.50
C SER A 22 -16.18 7.10 -25.15
N ARG A 23 -16.64 8.32 -24.94
CA ARG A 23 -16.37 9.08 -23.70
C ARG A 23 -17.65 9.57 -23.07
N VAL A 24 -17.86 9.24 -21.81
CA VAL A 24 -18.89 9.88 -20.97
C VAL A 24 -18.43 11.28 -20.64
N VAL A 25 -19.20 12.28 -21.08
CA VAL A 25 -18.86 13.71 -20.98
C VAL A 25 -19.54 14.34 -19.78
N ARG A 26 -20.86 14.11 -19.66
CA ARG A 26 -21.71 14.61 -18.59
C ARG A 26 -22.72 13.58 -18.16
N ILE A 27 -23.18 13.66 -16.93
CA ILE A 27 -24.33 12.96 -16.39
C ILE A 27 -25.16 14.01 -15.63
N ASN A 28 -26.46 14.14 -15.93
CA ASN A 28 -27.39 15.11 -15.36
C ASN A 28 -26.82 16.55 -15.41
N GLY A 29 -26.20 16.91 -16.55
CA GLY A 29 -25.56 18.22 -16.75
C GLY A 29 -24.22 18.40 -16.01
N ALA A 30 -23.86 17.55 -15.06
CA ALA A 30 -22.58 17.61 -14.33
C ALA A 30 -21.44 16.97 -15.15
N PRO A 31 -20.24 17.59 -15.22
CA PRO A 31 -19.12 17.04 -15.99
C PRO A 31 -18.53 15.81 -15.32
N VAL A 32 -18.30 14.74 -16.08
CA VAL A 32 -17.62 13.52 -15.64
C VAL A 32 -16.13 13.65 -15.90
N ARG A 33 -15.34 13.97 -14.85
CA ARG A 33 -13.91 14.24 -14.96
C ARG A 33 -13.04 12.98 -14.90
N ASP A 34 -13.46 11.99 -14.10
CA ASP A 34 -12.76 10.74 -13.81
C ASP A 34 -13.72 9.63 -13.37
N ALA A 35 -13.20 8.45 -13.07
CA ALA A 35 -13.97 7.28 -12.67
C ALA A 35 -14.75 7.51 -11.36
N VAL A 36 -14.24 8.33 -10.43
CA VAL A 36 -14.95 8.66 -9.18
C VAL A 36 -16.19 9.50 -9.46
N ASP A 37 -16.07 10.56 -10.31
CA ASP A 37 -17.24 11.33 -10.76
C ASP A 37 -18.27 10.43 -11.45
N PHE A 38 -17.81 9.54 -12.33
CA PHE A 38 -18.67 8.62 -13.04
C PHE A 38 -19.49 7.76 -12.06
N ARG A 39 -18.81 7.10 -11.12
CA ARG A 39 -19.46 6.26 -10.11
C ARG A 39 -20.42 7.02 -9.19
N PHE A 40 -20.05 8.24 -8.81
CA PHE A 40 -20.88 9.10 -7.98
C PHE A 40 -22.17 9.54 -8.71
N LEU A 41 -22.05 9.91 -9.98
CA LEU A 41 -23.16 10.47 -10.76
C LEU A 41 -24.08 9.38 -11.38
N GLU A 42 -23.61 8.15 -11.56
CA GLU A 42 -24.42 7.08 -12.16
C GLU A 42 -25.44 6.44 -11.19
N VAL A 43 -25.49 6.85 -9.90
CA VAL A 43 -26.29 6.21 -8.86
C VAL A 43 -27.79 6.45 -9.03
N ASP A 44 -28.16 7.62 -9.56
CA ASP A 44 -29.56 8.02 -9.69
C ASP A 44 -30.36 7.10 -10.64
N GLY A 45 -31.67 6.99 -10.43
CA GLY A 45 -32.57 6.19 -11.24
C GLY A 45 -32.95 6.84 -12.59
N GLU A 46 -32.89 8.17 -12.69
CA GLU A 46 -33.11 8.93 -13.92
C GLU A 46 -31.85 9.66 -14.30
N LEU A 47 -31.30 9.37 -15.49
CA LEU A 47 -30.04 9.90 -15.97
C LEU A 47 -30.16 10.51 -17.36
N GLU A 48 -29.61 11.70 -17.52
CA GLU A 48 -29.27 12.29 -18.82
C GLU A 48 -27.75 12.12 -19.05
N VAL A 49 -27.35 11.19 -19.94
CA VAL A 49 -25.94 10.85 -20.15
C VAL A 49 -25.47 11.37 -21.52
N GLU A 50 -24.54 12.31 -21.52
CA GLU A 50 -23.90 12.80 -22.75
C GLU A 50 -22.67 11.95 -23.08
N ILE A 51 -22.68 11.30 -24.25
CA ILE A 51 -21.60 10.42 -24.71
C ILE A 51 -21.05 10.94 -26.03
N ALA A 52 -19.75 11.20 -26.08
CA ALA A 52 -19.01 11.53 -27.30
C ALA A 52 -18.45 10.24 -27.93
N PRO A 53 -18.68 10.01 -29.24
CA PRO A 53 -18.22 8.81 -29.92
C PRO A 53 -16.69 8.74 -30.03
N ALA A 54 -16.16 7.52 -30.13
CA ALA A 54 -14.72 7.27 -30.25
C ALA A 54 -14.10 7.89 -31.52
N CYS A 55 -14.85 7.90 -32.60
CA CYS A 55 -14.40 8.42 -33.88
C CYS A 55 -14.43 9.96 -34.02
N GLY A 56 -14.85 10.68 -32.97
CA GLY A 56 -15.06 12.12 -32.98
C GLY A 56 -16.46 12.48 -33.51
N GLY A 57 -16.90 13.72 -33.20
CA GLY A 57 -18.24 14.20 -33.52
C GLY A 57 -18.89 14.88 -32.32
N GLY A 58 -20.17 15.25 -32.45
CA GLY A 58 -20.96 15.80 -31.34
C GLY A 58 -21.32 14.70 -30.33
N ALA A 59 -21.48 15.08 -29.07
CA ALA A 59 -21.99 14.17 -28.07
C ALA A 59 -23.48 13.89 -28.32
N THR A 60 -23.90 12.64 -28.05
CA THR A 60 -25.28 12.22 -28.07
C THR A 60 -25.80 12.17 -26.63
N LEU A 61 -27.00 12.68 -26.42
CA LEU A 61 -27.70 12.60 -25.14
C LEU A 61 -28.54 11.33 -25.12
N TYR A 62 -28.39 10.55 -24.04
CA TYR A 62 -29.19 9.37 -23.73
C TYR A 62 -30.00 9.65 -22.47
N GLU A 63 -31.29 9.49 -22.57
CA GLU A 63 -32.20 9.50 -21.41
C GLU A 63 -32.39 8.05 -20.94
N ILE A 64 -32.02 7.77 -19.69
CA ILE A 64 -31.96 6.42 -19.13
C ILE A 64 -32.77 6.39 -17.84
N GLU A 65 -33.73 5.48 -17.76
CA GLU A 65 -34.47 5.14 -16.57
C GLU A 65 -34.02 3.76 -16.09
N LYS A 66 -33.60 3.63 -14.82
CA LYS A 66 -33.07 2.40 -14.25
C LYS A 66 -33.38 2.34 -12.74
N ASP A 67 -33.14 1.17 -12.12
CA ASP A 67 -33.21 1.07 -10.67
C ASP A 67 -32.10 1.88 -10.00
N ALA A 68 -32.43 2.53 -8.89
CA ALA A 68 -31.44 3.31 -8.14
C ALA A 68 -30.29 2.39 -7.65
N GLY A 69 -29.05 2.78 -7.93
CA GLY A 69 -27.88 1.97 -7.64
C GLY A 69 -27.53 0.90 -8.68
N GLU A 70 -28.39 0.63 -9.66
CA GLU A 70 -28.02 -0.19 -10.81
C GLU A 70 -26.92 0.51 -11.61
N GLY A 71 -25.83 -0.20 -11.98
CA GLY A 71 -24.76 0.34 -12.79
C GLY A 71 -25.13 0.35 -14.27
N LEU A 72 -24.60 1.34 -15.03
CA LEU A 72 -24.78 1.38 -16.48
C LEU A 72 -24.08 0.24 -17.22
N GLY A 73 -23.19 -0.50 -16.55
CA GLY A 73 -22.37 -1.55 -17.15
C GLY A 73 -21.17 -1.02 -17.95
N ILE A 74 -20.82 0.24 -17.75
CA ILE A 74 -19.62 0.85 -18.31
C ILE A 74 -18.44 0.60 -17.36
N VAL A 75 -17.35 0.03 -17.89
CA VAL A 75 -16.06 -0.04 -17.20
C VAL A 75 -15.19 1.13 -17.68
N PRO A 76 -14.92 2.10 -16.80
CA PRO A 76 -14.05 3.23 -17.13
C PRO A 76 -12.61 2.79 -17.43
N ALA A 77 -11.98 3.42 -18.42
CA ALA A 77 -10.54 3.31 -18.59
C ALA A 77 -9.83 3.93 -17.37
N PRO A 78 -8.64 3.39 -16.99
CA PRO A 78 -7.87 3.93 -15.89
C PRO A 78 -7.61 5.43 -16.05
N ASP A 79 -7.77 6.15 -14.96
CA ASP A 79 -7.49 7.59 -14.92
C ASP A 79 -5.99 7.86 -14.97
N THR A 80 -5.63 9.02 -15.51
CA THR A 80 -4.26 9.53 -15.36
C THR A 80 -4.00 9.89 -13.90
N VAL A 81 -2.99 9.28 -13.31
CA VAL A 81 -2.59 9.51 -11.91
C VAL A 81 -2.09 10.94 -11.73
N ARG A 82 -2.54 11.62 -10.67
CA ARG A 82 -2.07 12.96 -10.31
C ARG A 82 -0.68 12.87 -9.72
N GLN A 83 0.24 13.57 -10.35
CA GLN A 83 1.64 13.57 -9.96
C GLN A 83 1.87 14.38 -8.67
N CYS A 84 2.72 13.85 -7.79
CA CYS A 84 3.20 14.55 -6.60
C CYS A 84 4.21 15.64 -6.98
N ALA A 85 4.00 16.85 -6.51
CA ALA A 85 4.91 17.99 -6.71
C ALA A 85 5.88 18.21 -5.53
N ASN A 86 5.76 17.42 -4.47
CA ASN A 86 6.59 17.55 -3.27
C ASN A 86 8.05 17.15 -3.53
N LYS A 87 8.94 17.75 -2.73
CA LYS A 87 10.37 17.44 -2.71
C LYS A 87 10.78 16.88 -1.36
N CYS A 88 10.07 15.85 -0.91
CA CYS A 88 10.27 15.28 0.42
C CYS A 88 11.72 14.84 0.61
N VAL A 89 12.32 15.22 1.75
CA VAL A 89 13.71 14.83 2.08
C VAL A 89 13.88 13.32 2.22
N PHE A 90 12.80 12.60 2.46
CA PHE A 90 12.74 11.15 2.65
C PHE A 90 12.07 10.41 1.47
N CYS A 91 11.82 11.05 0.32
CA CYS A 91 11.10 10.43 -0.79
C CYS A 91 11.79 9.16 -1.26
N PHE A 92 11.14 8.01 -1.09
CA PHE A 92 11.68 6.72 -1.49
C PHE A 92 11.74 6.59 -3.02
N VAL A 93 10.75 7.13 -3.74
CA VAL A 93 10.68 7.07 -5.22
C VAL A 93 11.90 7.74 -5.87
N ASP A 94 12.42 8.83 -5.28
CA ASP A 94 13.64 9.49 -5.76
C ASP A 94 14.91 8.64 -5.55
N GLY A 95 14.82 7.59 -4.77
CA GLY A 95 15.90 6.62 -4.54
C GLY A 95 15.77 5.36 -5.38
N ASN A 96 14.82 5.28 -6.30
CA ASN A 96 14.68 4.12 -7.17
C ASN A 96 15.75 4.13 -8.27
N PRO A 97 16.37 2.97 -8.58
CA PRO A 97 17.37 2.86 -9.63
C PRO A 97 16.73 3.00 -11.02
N GLU A 98 17.50 3.57 -11.97
CA GLU A 98 17.04 3.74 -13.36
C GLU A 98 16.56 2.44 -14.03
N GLY A 99 17.11 1.30 -13.63
CA GLY A 99 16.72 -0.02 -14.14
C GLY A 99 15.50 -0.65 -13.44
N ALA A 100 14.82 0.07 -12.52
CA ALA A 100 13.59 -0.40 -11.93
C ALA A 100 12.42 -0.25 -12.91
N ARG A 101 11.42 -1.16 -12.80
CA ARG A 101 10.22 -1.08 -13.66
C ARG A 101 9.58 0.31 -13.58
N SER A 102 9.01 0.77 -14.67
CA SER A 102 8.52 2.14 -14.85
C SER A 102 7.48 2.57 -13.80
N SER A 103 6.64 1.65 -13.32
CA SER A 103 5.65 1.93 -12.28
C SER A 103 6.26 2.37 -10.95
N LEU A 104 7.50 2.00 -10.64
CA LEU A 104 8.19 2.43 -9.42
C LEU A 104 8.65 3.88 -9.45
N HIS A 105 8.69 4.52 -10.62
CA HIS A 105 9.02 5.94 -10.78
C HIS A 105 7.80 6.86 -10.74
N LEU A 106 6.59 6.29 -10.59
CA LEU A 106 5.36 7.05 -10.47
C LEU A 106 5.28 7.67 -9.07
N LYS A 107 5.36 8.99 -9.01
CA LYS A 107 5.08 9.75 -7.78
C LYS A 107 3.62 10.17 -7.79
N ASP A 108 2.79 9.48 -7.07
CA ASP A 108 1.38 9.86 -6.92
C ASP A 108 1.15 10.74 -5.67
N ASP A 109 0.15 11.61 -5.79
CA ASP A 109 -0.46 12.36 -4.68
C ASP A 109 -1.95 12.55 -5.05
N ASP A 110 -2.61 11.42 -5.34
CA ASP A 110 -3.94 11.37 -5.92
C ASP A 110 -4.97 10.87 -4.90
N PHE A 111 -5.82 11.77 -4.41
CA PHE A 111 -6.85 11.43 -3.43
C PHE A 111 -7.82 10.33 -3.89
N ARG A 112 -7.96 10.11 -5.21
CA ARG A 112 -8.79 9.03 -5.74
C ARG A 112 -8.17 7.67 -5.42
N LEU A 113 -6.84 7.55 -5.56
CA LEU A 113 -6.11 6.36 -5.15
C LEU A 113 -6.12 6.17 -3.63
N SER A 114 -6.12 7.26 -2.88
CA SER A 114 -6.29 7.21 -1.43
C SER A 114 -7.63 6.56 -1.06
N PHE A 115 -8.72 7.04 -1.65
CA PHE A 115 -10.06 6.53 -1.41
C PHE A 115 -10.25 5.08 -1.91
N THR A 116 -9.72 4.72 -3.11
CA THR A 116 -10.00 3.42 -3.72
C THR A 116 -9.04 2.31 -3.30
N TYR A 117 -7.79 2.65 -2.95
CA TYR A 117 -6.72 1.68 -2.69
C TYR A 117 -5.93 1.92 -1.40
N GLY A 118 -6.32 2.91 -0.59
CA GLY A 118 -5.60 3.22 0.65
C GLY A 118 -4.21 3.86 0.45
N SER A 119 -3.90 4.40 -0.75
CA SER A 119 -2.65 5.12 -0.99
C SER A 119 -2.58 6.39 -0.17
N TYR A 120 -1.44 6.64 0.49
CA TYR A 120 -1.28 7.83 1.32
C TYR A 120 -1.02 9.08 0.49
N VAL A 121 -1.83 10.12 0.71
CA VAL A 121 -1.71 11.43 0.05
C VAL A 121 -1.30 12.53 1.01
N THR A 122 -0.62 13.55 0.49
CA THR A 122 -0.13 14.67 1.32
C THR A 122 -1.12 15.82 1.45
N LEU A 123 -2.14 15.87 0.59
CA LEU A 123 -3.11 16.96 0.44
C LEU A 123 -2.49 18.31 0.00
N THR A 124 -1.20 18.36 -0.31
CA THR A 124 -0.51 19.60 -0.68
C THR A 124 -0.87 20.09 -2.08
N ASN A 125 -1.33 19.22 -2.96
CA ASN A 125 -1.73 19.51 -4.33
C ASN A 125 -3.23 19.81 -4.48
N LEU A 126 -4.01 19.77 -3.39
CA LEU A 126 -5.44 20.05 -3.40
C LEU A 126 -5.71 21.55 -3.23
N GLY A 127 -6.33 22.17 -4.25
CA GLY A 127 -6.91 23.49 -4.12
C GLY A 127 -8.33 23.45 -3.55
N PRO A 128 -8.96 24.62 -3.30
CA PRO A 128 -10.31 24.70 -2.72
C PRO A 128 -11.33 23.80 -3.43
N ARG A 129 -11.37 23.83 -4.76
CA ARG A 129 -12.28 22.96 -5.55
C ARG A 129 -12.04 21.46 -5.36
N GLY A 130 -10.80 21.06 -5.08
CA GLY A 130 -10.48 19.67 -4.78
C GLY A 130 -11.04 19.24 -3.42
N PHE A 131 -10.95 20.14 -2.43
CA PHE A 131 -11.53 19.97 -1.10
C PHE A 131 -13.07 19.92 -1.14
N GLU A 132 -13.69 20.90 -1.80
CA GLU A 132 -15.14 20.93 -2.01
C GLU A 132 -15.63 19.60 -2.60
N ARG A 133 -14.94 19.09 -3.60
CA ARG A 133 -15.28 17.80 -4.23
C ARG A 133 -15.14 16.61 -3.29
N LEU A 134 -14.09 16.54 -2.47
CA LEU A 134 -13.90 15.47 -1.47
C LEU A 134 -15.10 15.42 -0.51
N ILE A 135 -15.55 16.58 -0.06
CA ILE A 135 -16.67 16.74 0.87
C ILE A 135 -18.00 16.40 0.19
N GLU A 136 -18.25 16.93 -1.01
CA GLU A 136 -19.47 16.70 -1.79
C GLU A 136 -19.68 15.23 -2.09
N GLN A 137 -18.63 14.55 -2.54
CA GLN A 137 -18.68 13.12 -2.90
C GLN A 137 -18.48 12.19 -1.71
N ARG A 138 -18.24 12.72 -0.51
CA ARG A 138 -18.03 11.96 0.73
C ARG A 138 -16.99 10.85 0.58
N LEU A 139 -15.82 11.19 0.01
CA LEU A 139 -14.74 10.23 -0.20
C LEU A 139 -14.08 9.88 1.14
N SER A 140 -14.57 8.85 1.79
CA SER A 140 -14.18 8.41 3.13
C SER A 140 -14.07 6.88 3.17
N PRO A 141 -13.06 6.32 3.89
CA PRO A 141 -11.95 7.04 4.50
C PRO A 141 -10.87 7.50 3.50
N LEU A 142 -10.06 8.48 3.92
CA LEU A 142 -8.83 8.86 3.21
C LEU A 142 -7.60 8.45 4.01
N TYR A 143 -6.51 8.17 3.30
CA TYR A 143 -5.20 7.86 3.89
C TYR A 143 -4.27 9.06 3.68
N VAL A 144 -3.83 9.69 4.78
CA VAL A 144 -3.16 10.99 4.73
C VAL A 144 -1.76 10.93 5.32
N SER A 145 -0.75 11.27 4.51
CA SER A 145 0.64 11.48 4.91
C SER A 145 0.78 12.79 5.68
N VAL A 146 0.87 12.69 7.01
CA VAL A 146 0.99 13.85 7.91
C VAL A 146 2.45 14.22 8.17
N HIS A 147 3.25 13.28 8.62
CA HIS A 147 4.66 13.36 8.98
C HIS A 147 4.99 14.31 10.15
N ALA A 148 4.36 15.47 10.23
CA ALA A 148 4.40 16.41 11.35
C ALA A 148 3.20 17.35 11.29
N THR A 149 2.73 17.82 12.45
CA THR A 149 1.66 18.83 12.55
C THR A 149 2.19 20.26 12.67
N GLU A 150 3.44 20.41 13.11
CA GLU A 150 4.11 21.71 13.17
C GLU A 150 4.38 22.23 11.74
N PRO A 151 3.83 23.38 11.33
CA PRO A 151 3.93 23.87 9.96
C PRO A 151 5.37 23.92 9.42
N ALA A 152 6.29 24.55 10.17
CA ALA A 152 7.69 24.69 9.73
C ALA A 152 8.41 23.34 9.59
N VAL A 153 8.09 22.34 10.44
CA VAL A 153 8.68 21.00 10.36
C VAL A 153 8.16 20.28 9.12
N ARG A 154 6.85 20.31 8.90
CA ARG A 154 6.22 19.65 7.76
C ARG A 154 6.62 20.27 6.43
N GLU A 155 6.67 21.61 6.33
CA GLU A 155 7.15 22.32 5.15
C GLU A 155 8.58 21.94 4.80
N ARG A 156 9.46 21.85 5.80
CA ARG A 156 10.84 21.40 5.62
C ARG A 156 10.94 19.94 5.19
N LEU A 157 10.11 19.06 5.74
CA LEU A 157 10.07 17.63 5.37
C LEU A 157 9.59 17.43 3.94
N LEU A 158 8.53 18.11 3.52
CA LEU A 158 7.90 17.96 2.20
C LEU A 158 8.53 18.83 1.13
N GLY A 159 9.29 19.85 1.50
CA GLY A 159 9.91 20.79 0.56
C GLY A 159 8.92 21.72 -0.15
N VAL A 160 7.73 21.96 0.45
CA VAL A 160 6.67 22.82 -0.11
C VAL A 160 5.99 23.63 1.00
N ALA A 161 5.73 24.93 0.74
CA ALA A 161 5.14 25.84 1.72
C ALA A 161 3.72 25.44 2.16
N ARG A 162 2.90 24.90 1.26
CA ARG A 162 1.54 24.40 1.59
C ARG A 162 1.54 23.19 2.53
N GLY A 163 2.71 22.62 2.83
CA GLY A 163 2.85 21.57 3.82
C GLY A 163 2.31 21.93 5.20
N GLY A 164 2.38 23.20 5.59
CA GLY A 164 1.95 23.68 6.90
C GLY A 164 0.44 23.69 7.19
N GLU A 165 -0.40 23.47 6.17
CA GLU A 165 -1.86 23.58 6.29
C GLU A 165 -2.55 22.32 6.85
N ILE A 166 -1.83 21.24 7.11
CA ILE A 166 -2.40 19.89 7.35
C ILE A 166 -3.42 19.82 8.49
N VAL A 167 -3.18 20.46 9.62
CA VAL A 167 -4.10 20.40 10.78
C VAL A 167 -5.44 21.05 10.43
N THR A 168 -5.41 22.18 9.71
CA THR A 168 -6.62 22.85 9.24
C THR A 168 -7.37 21.98 8.25
N GLN A 169 -6.67 21.38 7.29
CA GLN A 169 -7.25 20.49 6.29
C GLN A 169 -7.92 19.27 6.93
N LEU A 170 -7.25 18.61 7.89
CA LEU A 170 -7.82 17.46 8.59
C LEU A 170 -9.06 17.83 9.42
N ARG A 171 -9.04 18.98 10.11
CA ARG A 171 -10.21 19.47 10.84
C ARG A 171 -11.40 19.75 9.93
N GLU A 172 -11.14 20.35 8.78
CA GLU A 172 -12.19 20.64 7.78
C GLU A 172 -12.80 19.35 7.23
N LEU A 173 -11.97 18.36 6.85
CA LEU A 173 -12.43 17.05 6.38
C LEU A 173 -13.25 16.31 7.45
N THR A 174 -12.73 16.21 8.67
CA THR A 174 -13.41 15.50 9.76
C THR A 174 -14.68 16.19 10.22
N ALA A 175 -14.73 17.52 10.20
CA ALA A 175 -15.95 18.28 10.48
C ALA A 175 -17.04 18.05 9.41
N ALA A 176 -16.64 17.75 8.18
CA ALA A 176 -17.53 17.37 7.08
C ALA A 176 -17.93 15.87 7.09
N GLY A 177 -17.45 15.10 8.05
CA GLY A 177 -17.75 13.66 8.19
C GLY A 177 -16.85 12.76 7.35
N ILE A 178 -15.71 13.26 6.85
CA ILE A 178 -14.69 12.45 6.17
C ILE A 178 -13.74 11.87 7.23
N GLU A 179 -13.68 10.58 7.32
CA GLU A 179 -12.75 9.86 8.19
C GLU A 179 -11.36 9.75 7.55
N VAL A 180 -10.32 9.74 8.39
CA VAL A 180 -8.94 9.69 7.88
C VAL A 180 -8.06 8.71 8.66
N HIS A 181 -7.28 7.92 7.94
CA HIS A 181 -6.10 7.22 8.46
C HIS A 181 -4.88 8.09 8.25
N THR A 182 -4.05 8.27 9.26
CA THR A 182 -2.88 9.15 9.18
C THR A 182 -1.57 8.39 9.29
N GLN A 183 -0.51 8.91 8.66
CA GLN A 183 0.81 8.28 8.69
C GLN A 183 1.92 9.30 8.95
N VAL A 184 2.91 8.85 9.73
CA VAL A 184 4.19 9.51 9.94
C VAL A 184 5.31 8.61 9.41
N VAL A 185 6.08 9.09 8.43
CA VAL A 185 7.40 8.54 8.13
C VAL A 185 8.38 9.19 9.09
N LEU A 186 8.89 8.40 10.03
CA LEU A 186 9.75 8.88 11.11
C LEU A 186 11.19 9.06 10.62
N CYS A 187 11.67 10.29 10.65
CA CYS A 187 13.00 10.70 10.25
C CYS A 187 13.75 11.23 11.49
N PRO A 188 14.84 10.59 11.91
CA PRO A 188 15.63 11.04 13.06
C PRO A 188 16.08 12.49 12.90
N GLU A 189 16.00 13.29 13.99
CA GLU A 189 16.38 14.70 14.04
C GLU A 189 15.50 15.66 13.22
N TRP A 190 14.43 15.14 12.59
CA TRP A 190 13.50 15.93 11.79
C TRP A 190 12.10 16.02 12.40
N ASN A 191 11.50 14.88 12.70
CA ASN A 191 10.15 14.78 13.23
C ASN A 191 10.00 13.75 14.36
N ASP A 192 11.11 13.28 14.93
CA ASP A 192 11.15 12.39 16.10
C ASP A 192 11.06 13.15 17.43
N GLY A 193 11.07 12.42 18.53
CA GLY A 193 11.08 12.98 19.89
C GLY A 193 9.89 13.91 20.14
N ALA A 194 10.16 15.17 20.52
CA ALA A 194 9.12 16.15 20.85
C ALA A 194 8.19 16.49 19.67
N HIS A 195 8.69 16.43 18.43
CA HIS A 195 7.88 16.64 17.24
C HIS A 195 6.89 15.50 16.99
N LEU A 196 7.31 14.25 17.24
CA LEU A 196 6.40 13.11 17.18
C LEU A 196 5.32 13.18 18.26
N GLU A 197 5.70 13.49 19.48
CA GLU A 197 4.77 13.67 20.60
C GLU A 197 3.74 14.78 20.28
N ARG A 198 4.19 15.91 19.79
CA ARG A 198 3.33 17.01 19.33
C ARG A 198 2.37 16.56 18.24
N THR A 199 2.84 15.82 17.25
CA THR A 199 2.02 15.30 16.15
C THR A 199 0.93 14.35 16.66
N ILE A 200 1.27 13.47 17.60
CA ILE A 200 0.31 12.57 18.25
C ILE A 200 -0.79 13.36 18.97
N GLU A 201 -0.40 14.35 19.79
CA GLU A 201 -1.36 15.17 20.55
C GLU A 201 -2.28 16.00 19.63
N ASP A 202 -1.71 16.65 18.61
CA ASP A 202 -2.48 17.47 17.69
C ASP A 202 -3.50 16.63 16.89
N LEU A 203 -3.11 15.43 16.43
CA LEU A 203 -4.02 14.51 15.72
C LEU A 203 -5.09 13.95 16.65
N TRP A 204 -4.73 13.59 17.89
CA TRP A 204 -5.69 13.15 18.90
C TRP A 204 -6.75 14.22 19.19
N ALA A 205 -6.33 15.49 19.28
CA ALA A 205 -7.19 16.63 19.55
C ALA A 205 -8.16 16.98 18.41
N ILE A 206 -7.91 16.51 17.18
CA ILE A 206 -8.88 16.63 16.08
C ILE A 206 -10.14 15.83 16.38
N GLY A 207 -10.01 14.66 16.99
CA GLY A 207 -11.17 13.87 17.42
C GLY A 207 -11.33 12.53 16.69
N PRO A 208 -12.49 11.89 16.82
CA PRO A 208 -12.71 10.52 16.37
C PRO A 208 -12.71 10.34 14.84
N GLY A 209 -12.84 11.42 14.07
CA GLY A 209 -12.70 11.36 12.61
C GLY A 209 -11.28 11.02 12.14
N VAL A 210 -10.26 11.15 13.00
CA VAL A 210 -8.93 10.57 12.77
C VAL A 210 -8.97 9.14 13.30
N LEU A 211 -9.17 8.18 12.40
CA LEU A 211 -9.38 6.76 12.74
C LEU A 211 -8.12 6.09 13.27
N SER A 212 -6.96 6.45 12.73
CA SER A 212 -5.69 5.88 13.17
C SER A 212 -4.50 6.77 12.85
N LEU A 213 -3.40 6.52 13.57
CA LEU A 213 -2.07 7.01 13.25
C LEU A 213 -1.10 5.83 13.12
N SER A 214 -0.48 5.65 11.96
CA SER A 214 0.62 4.73 11.76
C SER A 214 1.96 5.47 11.76
N VAL A 215 2.97 4.88 12.40
CA VAL A 215 4.34 5.41 12.39
C VAL A 215 5.27 4.37 11.81
N VAL A 216 5.90 4.72 10.68
CA VAL A 216 6.84 3.85 9.96
C VAL A 216 8.22 4.50 9.90
N PRO A 217 9.32 3.75 9.92
CA PRO A 217 10.64 4.34 9.81
C PRO A 217 10.93 4.80 8.38
N VAL A 218 11.79 5.81 8.24
CA VAL A 218 12.32 6.20 6.94
C VAL A 218 13.11 5.06 6.29
N GLY A 219 12.81 4.79 5.01
CA GLY A 219 13.56 3.87 4.16
C GLY A 219 14.49 4.61 3.20
N LEU A 220 15.72 4.13 3.03
CA LEU A 220 16.70 4.71 2.12
C LEU A 220 17.32 3.61 1.27
N THR A 221 17.48 3.89 -0.02
CA THR A 221 18.21 3.04 -0.97
C THR A 221 19.65 3.52 -1.11
N ARG A 222 20.48 2.76 -1.82
CA ARG A 222 21.86 3.19 -2.15
C ARG A 222 21.91 4.46 -3.02
N TYR A 223 20.82 4.84 -3.67
CA TYR A 223 20.74 5.97 -4.60
C TYR A 223 20.32 7.27 -3.93
N ASN A 224 19.78 7.23 -2.73
CA ASN A 224 19.38 8.42 -1.98
C ASN A 224 20.11 8.61 -0.65
N LEU A 225 21.31 8.03 -0.51
CA LEU A 225 22.19 8.22 0.67
C LEU A 225 22.68 9.65 0.85
N ASN A 226 22.65 10.48 -0.22
CA ASN A 226 23.00 11.90 -0.15
C ASN A 226 21.87 12.81 0.37
N ARG A 227 20.74 12.23 0.78
CA ARG A 227 19.65 12.97 1.41
C ARG A 227 20.06 13.43 2.80
N PRO A 228 19.47 14.55 3.31
CA PRO A 228 19.80 15.07 4.63
C PRO A 228 19.20 14.22 5.78
N VAL A 229 18.47 13.16 5.47
CA VAL A 229 17.90 12.19 6.42
C VAL A 229 18.75 10.93 6.48
N ARG A 230 18.72 10.23 7.61
CA ARG A 230 19.39 8.95 7.82
C ARG A 230 18.42 7.91 8.39
N LEU A 231 18.81 6.65 8.35
CA LEU A 231 18.06 5.58 8.98
C LEU A 231 18.07 5.71 10.50
N LEU A 232 17.02 5.16 11.16
CA LEU A 232 16.95 5.07 12.61
C LEU A 232 18.03 4.11 13.16
N THR A 233 18.57 4.45 14.30
CA THR A 233 19.29 3.51 15.16
C THR A 233 18.30 2.67 15.98
N SER A 234 18.75 1.53 16.51
CA SER A 234 17.94 0.68 17.39
C SER A 234 17.44 1.45 18.63
N ALA A 235 18.28 2.30 19.22
CA ALA A 235 17.91 3.12 20.37
C ALA A 235 16.83 4.17 20.03
N GLU A 236 16.87 4.76 18.84
CA GLU A 236 15.85 5.72 18.36
C GLU A 236 14.52 5.03 18.11
N ALA A 237 14.55 3.87 17.44
CA ALA A 237 13.36 3.06 17.24
C ALA A 237 12.72 2.62 18.57
N ALA A 238 13.53 2.18 19.55
CA ALA A 238 13.03 1.81 20.88
C ALA A 238 12.40 3.00 21.61
N ARG A 239 12.99 4.21 21.52
CA ARG A 239 12.37 5.42 22.11
C ARG A 239 11.04 5.76 21.42
N ALA A 240 10.99 5.69 20.09
CA ALA A 240 9.74 5.92 19.36
C ALA A 240 8.66 4.93 19.79
N LEU A 241 8.96 3.62 19.86
CA LEU A 241 8.03 2.61 20.36
C LEU A 241 7.51 2.93 21.76
N GLY A 242 8.38 3.42 22.65
CA GLY A 242 7.97 3.84 24.00
C GLY A 242 6.99 5.03 23.98
N GLN A 243 7.21 6.03 23.11
CA GLN A 243 6.28 7.16 22.94
C GLN A 243 4.92 6.68 22.38
N LEU A 244 4.95 5.80 21.39
CA LEU A 244 3.74 5.24 20.79
C LEU A 244 2.93 4.44 21.82
N GLU A 245 3.58 3.59 22.64
CA GLU A 245 2.89 2.77 23.63
C GLU A 245 2.25 3.62 24.74
N HIS A 246 2.88 4.73 25.15
CA HIS A 246 2.28 5.67 26.08
C HIS A 246 0.98 6.28 25.55
N ALA A 247 0.99 6.78 24.31
CA ALA A 247 -0.19 7.36 23.67
C ALA A 247 -1.27 6.30 23.38
N ARG A 248 -0.86 5.09 22.98
CA ARG A 248 -1.74 3.94 22.77
C ARG A 248 -2.49 3.53 24.04
N THR A 249 -1.78 3.46 25.17
CA THR A 249 -2.40 3.13 26.46
C THR A 249 -3.51 4.14 26.81
N ARG A 250 -3.27 5.42 26.57
CA ARG A 250 -4.29 6.47 26.73
C ARG A 250 -5.47 6.26 25.79
N ALA A 251 -5.20 5.98 24.50
CA ALA A 251 -6.24 5.78 23.50
C ALA A 251 -7.17 4.61 23.85
N LEU A 252 -6.61 3.49 24.27
CA LEU A 252 -7.37 2.34 24.79
C LEU A 252 -8.25 2.70 25.99
N ALA A 253 -7.73 3.49 26.93
CA ALA A 253 -8.48 3.91 28.10
C ALA A 253 -9.61 4.89 27.78
N GLU A 254 -9.42 5.81 26.83
CA GLU A 254 -10.36 6.89 26.52
C GLU A 254 -11.34 6.55 25.40
N ARG A 255 -10.92 5.77 24.40
CA ARG A 255 -11.74 5.44 23.19
C ARG A 255 -12.00 3.95 23.00
N GLY A 256 -11.35 3.07 23.76
CA GLY A 256 -11.50 1.62 23.61
C GLY A 256 -10.81 1.01 22.38
N THR A 257 -10.04 1.82 21.64
CA THR A 257 -9.26 1.38 20.46
C THR A 257 -7.80 1.78 20.64
N ALA A 258 -6.88 1.02 20.04
CA ALA A 258 -5.46 1.33 20.09
C ALA A 258 -5.12 2.64 19.37
N TRP A 259 -5.81 2.93 18.29
CA TRP A 259 -5.70 4.13 17.46
C TRP A 259 -4.32 4.37 16.82
N LEU A 260 -3.24 3.95 17.50
CA LEU A 260 -1.86 4.27 17.14
C LEU A 260 -1.06 3.00 16.97
N TYR A 261 -0.39 2.86 15.82
CA TYR A 261 0.28 1.62 15.42
C TYR A 261 1.69 1.90 14.92
N ALA A 262 2.66 1.10 15.39
CA ALA A 262 4.00 1.05 14.83
C ALA A 262 4.04 0.08 13.64
N GLY A 263 4.71 0.47 12.56
CA GLY A 263 5.04 -0.46 11.50
C GLY A 263 5.97 -1.59 11.98
N ASP A 264 5.83 -2.78 11.39
CA ASP A 264 6.61 -3.97 11.78
C ASP A 264 8.13 -3.72 11.72
N GLU A 265 8.58 -2.90 10.78
CA GLU A 265 9.99 -2.52 10.64
C GLU A 265 10.54 -1.77 11.86
N LEU A 266 9.72 -0.98 12.59
CA LEU A 266 10.17 -0.32 13.83
C LEU A 266 10.52 -1.33 14.91
N PHE A 267 9.73 -2.41 15.06
CA PHE A 267 10.04 -3.49 16.00
C PHE A 267 11.34 -4.20 15.63
N PHE A 268 11.56 -4.47 14.36
CA PHE A 268 12.80 -5.08 13.87
C PHE A 268 14.01 -4.20 14.13
N ILE A 269 13.94 -2.88 13.85
CA ILE A 269 15.04 -1.96 14.10
C ILE A 269 15.34 -1.84 15.60
N ALA A 270 14.31 -1.80 16.43
CA ALA A 270 14.45 -1.76 17.89
C ALA A 270 14.98 -3.07 18.48
N GLY A 271 14.93 -4.17 17.77
CA GLY A 271 15.19 -5.51 18.30
C GLY A 271 14.09 -5.98 19.26
N ALA A 272 12.89 -5.42 19.13
CA ALA A 272 11.73 -5.76 19.94
C ALA A 272 10.93 -6.90 19.31
N PRO A 273 10.21 -7.72 20.10
CA PRO A 273 9.34 -8.76 19.56
C PRO A 273 8.15 -8.14 18.80
N ILE A 274 7.70 -8.83 17.75
CA ILE A 274 6.45 -8.50 17.07
C ILE A 274 5.27 -8.70 18.03
N PRO A 275 4.40 -7.70 18.20
CA PRO A 275 3.27 -7.77 19.12
C PRO A 275 2.31 -8.93 18.84
N ALA A 276 1.52 -9.28 19.85
CA ALA A 276 0.40 -10.23 19.69
C ALA A 276 -0.75 -9.59 18.88
N ALA A 277 -1.65 -10.43 18.34
CA ALA A 277 -2.80 -10.00 17.52
C ALA A 277 -3.63 -8.87 18.16
N ALA A 278 -3.83 -8.91 19.47
CA ALA A 278 -4.56 -7.89 20.22
C ALA A 278 -3.94 -6.47 20.16
N TYR A 279 -2.71 -6.35 19.65
CA TYR A 279 -2.09 -5.04 19.41
C TYR A 279 -2.73 -4.30 18.23
N TYR A 280 -3.30 -4.98 17.26
CA TYR A 280 -3.65 -4.46 15.95
C TYR A 280 -5.16 -4.19 15.76
N ASP A 281 -5.98 -4.29 16.82
CA ASP A 281 -7.45 -4.17 16.76
C ASP A 281 -8.03 -4.98 15.58
N ASP A 282 -8.80 -4.35 14.67
CA ASP A 282 -9.39 -4.99 13.49
C ASP A 282 -8.45 -4.96 12.24
N TRP A 283 -7.14 -4.83 12.44
CA TRP A 283 -6.12 -4.85 11.37
C TRP A 283 -6.28 -3.78 10.29
N PRO A 284 -6.52 -2.52 10.62
CA PRO A 284 -6.91 -1.50 9.65
C PRO A 284 -5.82 -1.13 8.64
N LEU A 285 -4.55 -1.51 8.88
CA LEU A 285 -3.38 -1.02 8.15
C LEU A 285 -2.40 -2.13 7.71
N THR A 286 -2.85 -3.38 7.59
CA THR A 286 -2.00 -4.54 7.27
C THR A 286 -1.23 -4.36 5.95
N GLU A 287 -1.90 -3.81 4.93
CA GLU A 287 -1.28 -3.53 3.63
C GLU A 287 -0.17 -2.48 3.68
N ASN A 288 -0.13 -1.68 4.75
CA ASN A 288 0.86 -0.63 4.96
C ASN A 288 2.03 -1.07 5.88
N GLY A 289 2.21 -2.38 6.08
CA GLY A 289 3.29 -2.95 6.89
C GLY A 289 3.08 -2.83 8.39
N VAL A 290 1.81 -2.76 8.83
CA VAL A 290 1.42 -2.78 10.25
C VAL A 290 0.73 -4.10 10.55
N GLY A 291 1.44 -5.02 11.20
CA GLY A 291 0.91 -6.31 11.61
C GLY A 291 1.01 -7.43 10.58
N SER A 292 1.55 -7.18 9.39
CA SER A 292 1.70 -8.21 8.34
C SER A 292 2.53 -9.40 8.82
N VAL A 293 3.57 -9.15 9.63
CA VAL A 293 4.38 -10.22 10.21
C VAL A 293 3.56 -11.03 11.24
N ARG A 294 2.71 -10.37 12.01
CA ARG A 294 1.83 -11.08 12.96
C ARG A 294 0.83 -11.96 12.22
N CYS A 295 0.18 -11.47 11.16
CA CYS A 295 -0.71 -12.29 10.33
C CYS A 295 0.00 -13.54 9.81
N LEU A 296 1.19 -13.40 9.23
CA LEU A 296 1.98 -14.53 8.74
C LEU A 296 2.29 -15.56 9.84
N LEU A 297 2.61 -15.11 11.06
CA LEU A 297 2.90 -16.00 12.18
C LEU A 297 1.65 -16.76 12.63
N ASP A 298 0.50 -16.08 12.71
CA ASP A 298 -0.75 -16.66 13.17
C ASP A 298 -1.34 -17.62 12.11
N ASP A 299 -1.31 -17.26 10.83
CA ASP A 299 -1.73 -18.12 9.71
C ASP A 299 -0.89 -19.40 9.64
N PHE A 300 0.43 -19.28 9.79
CA PHE A 300 1.29 -20.44 9.84
C PHE A 300 0.98 -21.34 11.04
N GLN A 301 0.78 -20.76 12.22
CA GLN A 301 0.46 -21.52 13.43
C GLN A 301 -0.86 -22.30 13.28
N ALA A 302 -1.85 -21.71 12.60
CA ALA A 302 -3.11 -22.39 12.32
C ALA A 302 -2.95 -23.54 11.30
N ALA A 303 -2.06 -23.39 10.33
CA ALA A 303 -1.89 -24.33 9.22
C ALA A 303 -0.92 -25.48 9.52
N VAL A 304 0.12 -25.26 10.35
CA VAL A 304 1.26 -26.19 10.49
C VAL A 304 0.86 -27.61 10.88
N GLY A 305 -0.16 -27.78 11.74
CA GLY A 305 -0.66 -29.08 12.18
C GLY A 305 -1.31 -29.93 11.06
N GLN A 306 -1.73 -29.28 9.98
CA GLN A 306 -2.46 -29.89 8.86
C GLN A 306 -1.58 -30.10 7.62
N LEU A 307 -0.29 -29.68 7.66
CA LEU A 307 0.62 -29.85 6.54
C LEU A 307 0.79 -31.30 6.13
N PRO A 308 0.81 -31.61 4.81
CA PRO A 308 0.98 -32.97 4.29
C PRO A 308 2.40 -33.48 4.52
N ARG A 309 2.61 -34.78 4.27
CA ARG A 309 3.95 -35.33 4.22
C ARG A 309 4.60 -34.97 2.88
N LEU A 310 5.83 -34.46 2.96
CA LEU A 310 6.67 -34.08 1.83
C LEU A 310 8.05 -34.75 1.95
N ASP A 311 8.07 -35.98 2.38
CA ASP A 311 9.29 -36.74 2.69
C ASP A 311 10.29 -36.73 1.53
N GLY A 312 11.53 -36.37 1.84
CA GLY A 312 12.63 -36.34 0.88
C GLY A 312 12.65 -35.09 -0.04
N ARG A 313 11.63 -34.25 -0.02
CA ARG A 313 11.63 -32.97 -0.77
C ARG A 313 12.64 -32.02 -0.18
N ARG A 314 13.37 -31.31 -1.06
CA ARG A 314 14.22 -30.16 -0.72
C ARG A 314 13.55 -28.87 -1.16
N ILE A 315 13.30 -27.97 -0.23
CA ILE A 315 12.55 -26.74 -0.45
C ILE A 315 13.44 -25.55 -0.09
N ALA A 316 13.64 -24.63 -1.04
CA ALA A 316 14.20 -23.31 -0.75
C ALA A 316 13.07 -22.32 -0.42
N LEU A 317 13.16 -21.64 0.71
CA LEU A 317 12.27 -20.57 1.09
C LEU A 317 13.02 -19.23 0.99
N LEU A 318 12.82 -18.52 -0.10
CA LEU A 318 13.48 -17.24 -0.37
C LEU A 318 12.71 -16.09 0.31
N THR A 319 13.42 -15.16 0.92
CA THR A 319 12.83 -13.98 1.55
C THR A 319 13.85 -12.86 1.70
N GLY A 320 13.41 -11.67 2.11
CA GLY A 320 14.34 -10.59 2.47
C GLY A 320 15.16 -10.91 3.73
N THR A 321 16.34 -10.32 3.83
CA THR A 321 17.26 -10.59 4.95
C THR A 321 16.65 -10.31 6.33
N ARG A 322 15.70 -9.38 6.42
CA ARG A 322 15.00 -9.03 7.67
C ARG A 322 14.08 -10.15 8.12
N MET A 323 13.40 -10.80 7.19
CA MET A 323 12.43 -11.85 7.49
C MET A 323 13.05 -13.24 7.67
N ALA A 324 14.25 -13.49 7.15
CA ALA A 324 14.88 -14.79 7.26
C ALA A 324 14.98 -15.32 8.70
N PRO A 325 15.38 -14.54 9.71
CA PRO A 325 15.38 -14.99 11.12
C PRO A 325 13.98 -15.28 11.68
N VAL A 326 12.93 -14.62 11.17
CA VAL A 326 11.52 -14.86 11.56
C VAL A 326 11.02 -16.17 10.97
N LEU A 327 11.35 -16.44 9.71
CA LEU A 327 10.91 -17.64 8.98
C LEU A 327 11.69 -18.92 9.39
N ALA A 328 12.91 -18.78 9.87
CA ALA A 328 13.72 -19.95 10.24
C ALA A 328 13.04 -20.89 11.25
N PRO A 329 12.48 -20.45 12.38
CA PRO A 329 11.75 -21.34 13.29
C PRO A 329 10.48 -21.93 12.68
N LEU A 330 9.78 -21.18 11.79
CA LEU A 330 8.59 -21.69 11.09
C LEU A 330 8.98 -22.80 10.10
N ALA A 331 10.05 -22.61 9.34
CA ALA A 331 10.59 -23.63 8.44
C ALA A 331 11.02 -24.88 9.19
N ALA A 332 11.65 -24.74 10.35
CA ALA A 332 12.02 -25.89 11.20
C ALA A 332 10.79 -26.66 11.68
N ALA A 333 9.74 -25.98 12.11
CA ALA A 333 8.48 -26.60 12.51
C ALA A 333 7.78 -27.30 11.32
N ALA A 334 7.76 -26.66 10.14
CA ALA A 334 7.23 -27.27 8.92
C ALA A 334 8.05 -28.50 8.50
N ALA A 335 9.37 -28.43 8.53
CA ALA A 335 10.26 -29.58 8.23
C ALA A 335 9.99 -30.77 9.15
N ALA A 336 9.88 -30.53 10.45
CA ALA A 336 9.56 -31.59 11.44
C ALA A 336 8.18 -32.20 11.17
N ARG A 337 7.20 -31.45 10.73
CA ARG A 337 5.85 -31.94 10.43
C ARG A 337 5.77 -32.66 9.09
N THR A 338 6.40 -32.12 8.04
CA THR A 338 6.29 -32.62 6.67
C THR A 338 7.32 -33.72 6.31
N GLY A 339 8.47 -33.75 6.98
CA GLY A 339 9.62 -34.61 6.61
C GLY A 339 10.45 -34.06 5.45
N ALA A 340 10.18 -32.84 4.98
CA ALA A 340 10.97 -32.12 3.98
C ALA A 340 12.23 -31.50 4.60
N SER A 341 13.25 -31.24 3.78
CA SER A 341 14.34 -30.29 4.11
C SER A 341 13.95 -28.91 3.62
N ILE A 342 13.91 -27.92 4.51
CA ILE A 342 13.49 -26.57 4.18
C ILE A 342 14.62 -25.60 4.55
N ASP A 343 15.24 -25.01 3.54
CA ASP A 343 16.33 -24.04 3.70
C ASP A 343 15.78 -22.61 3.55
N VAL A 344 15.91 -21.79 4.59
CA VAL A 344 15.52 -20.36 4.53
C VAL A 344 16.70 -19.54 4.05
N ILE A 345 16.51 -18.85 2.94
CA ILE A 345 17.55 -18.07 2.26
C ILE A 345 17.18 -16.58 2.31
N GLY A 346 17.94 -15.82 3.09
CA GLY A 346 17.83 -14.35 3.15
C GLY A 346 18.51 -13.71 1.94
N VAL A 347 17.74 -13.16 1.04
CA VAL A 347 18.23 -12.52 -0.21
C VAL A 347 18.66 -11.10 0.06
N VAL A 348 19.90 -10.79 -0.24
CA VAL A 348 20.43 -9.42 -0.17
C VAL A 348 19.99 -8.67 -1.43
N ASN A 349 19.37 -7.51 -1.25
CA ASN A 349 18.90 -6.70 -2.35
C ASN A 349 20.08 -6.01 -3.07
N GLY A 350 20.46 -6.54 -4.22
CA GLY A 350 21.53 -6.03 -5.08
C GLY A 350 21.14 -4.76 -5.83
N MET A 351 19.86 -4.60 -6.14
CA MET A 351 19.36 -3.47 -6.92
C MET A 351 19.23 -2.19 -6.09
N PHE A 352 18.47 -2.23 -5.01
CA PHE A 352 18.20 -1.06 -4.16
C PHE A 352 19.26 -0.85 -3.06
N GLY A 353 20.04 -1.87 -2.74
CA GLY A 353 21.03 -1.88 -1.68
C GLY A 353 20.57 -2.67 -0.44
N PRO A 354 21.52 -3.03 0.45
CA PRO A 354 21.28 -3.95 1.58
C PRO A 354 20.37 -3.37 2.66
N THR A 355 20.12 -2.08 2.65
CA THR A 355 19.17 -1.41 3.57
C THR A 355 17.72 -1.64 3.19
N VAL A 356 17.43 -2.02 1.92
CA VAL A 356 16.12 -2.40 1.42
C VAL A 356 15.99 -3.91 1.50
N ASN A 357 15.37 -4.39 2.57
CA ASN A 357 15.32 -5.81 2.93
C ASN A 357 13.89 -6.36 3.01
N THR A 358 12.92 -5.60 2.51
CA THR A 358 11.52 -6.02 2.40
C THR A 358 11.31 -6.98 1.23
N ALA A 359 10.43 -7.95 1.41
CA ALA A 359 10.13 -9.00 0.42
C ALA A 359 9.59 -8.42 -0.90
N GLY A 360 8.71 -7.42 -0.84
CA GLY A 360 8.07 -6.82 -2.02
C GLY A 360 9.01 -6.07 -2.98
N LEU A 361 10.25 -5.77 -2.56
CA LEU A 361 11.23 -5.06 -3.38
C LEU A 361 12.41 -5.95 -3.81
N LEU A 362 12.29 -7.28 -3.70
CA LEU A 362 13.33 -8.20 -4.14
C LEU A 362 13.35 -8.31 -5.68
N PRO A 363 14.51 -8.06 -6.33
CA PRO A 363 14.64 -8.25 -7.76
C PRO A 363 14.64 -9.73 -8.15
N GLY A 364 14.10 -10.04 -9.32
CA GLY A 364 14.10 -11.39 -9.86
C GLY A 364 15.52 -11.94 -10.05
N ALA A 365 16.46 -11.09 -10.45
CA ALA A 365 17.88 -11.47 -10.61
C ALA A 365 18.53 -11.92 -9.29
N ASP A 366 18.24 -11.23 -8.18
CA ASP A 366 18.78 -11.60 -6.87
C ASP A 366 18.13 -12.89 -6.33
N LEU A 367 16.81 -13.04 -6.52
CA LEU A 367 16.08 -14.28 -6.19
C LEU A 367 16.63 -15.47 -6.99
N LEU A 368 16.85 -15.30 -8.29
CA LEU A 368 17.44 -16.32 -9.15
C LEU A 368 18.85 -16.69 -8.69
N ALA A 369 19.68 -15.72 -8.35
CA ALA A 369 21.04 -15.96 -7.88
C ALA A 369 21.06 -16.74 -6.55
N ALA A 370 20.15 -16.39 -5.63
CA ALA A 370 20.01 -17.07 -4.33
C ALA A 370 19.51 -18.53 -4.45
N ALA A 371 18.67 -18.81 -5.44
CA ALA A 371 18.08 -20.15 -5.65
C ALA A 371 18.96 -21.08 -6.52
N ARG A 372 20.11 -20.63 -7.00
CA ARG A 372 20.94 -21.41 -7.95
C ARG A 372 21.65 -22.63 -7.37
N GLU A 373 21.63 -22.86 -6.07
CA GLU A 373 22.13 -24.13 -5.53
C GLU A 373 21.38 -25.31 -6.14
N PRO A 374 22.07 -26.30 -6.71
CA PRO A 374 21.42 -27.43 -7.35
C PRO A 374 20.71 -28.33 -6.33
N GLY A 375 19.57 -28.86 -6.72
CA GLY A 375 18.89 -29.94 -6.00
C GLY A 375 17.70 -29.50 -5.14
N TYR A 376 17.18 -28.31 -5.28
CA TYR A 376 15.84 -27.99 -4.75
C TYR A 376 14.75 -28.56 -5.69
N ASP A 377 13.76 -29.21 -5.09
CA ASP A 377 12.55 -29.65 -5.80
C ASP A 377 11.55 -28.52 -5.92
N VAL A 378 11.54 -27.64 -4.91
CA VAL A 378 10.61 -26.51 -4.81
C VAL A 378 11.36 -25.25 -4.37
N VAL A 379 11.01 -24.12 -4.98
CA VAL A 379 11.46 -22.79 -4.58
C VAL A 379 10.24 -21.95 -4.25
N LEU A 380 10.05 -21.65 -2.97
CA LEU A 380 9.03 -20.72 -2.50
C LEU A 380 9.62 -19.32 -2.49
N LEU A 381 8.88 -18.35 -3.01
CA LEU A 381 9.27 -16.93 -3.02
C LEU A 381 8.07 -16.04 -2.61
N PRO A 382 8.32 -14.83 -2.07
CA PRO A 382 7.23 -13.95 -1.68
C PRO A 382 6.44 -13.48 -2.91
N ALA A 383 5.13 -13.69 -2.90
CA ALA A 383 4.25 -13.24 -3.98
C ALA A 383 4.22 -11.71 -4.09
N GLU A 384 4.45 -11.00 -3.00
CA GLU A 384 4.56 -9.54 -2.92
C GLU A 384 5.72 -8.97 -3.76
N SER A 385 6.69 -9.80 -4.17
CA SER A 385 7.76 -9.38 -5.09
C SER A 385 7.29 -9.22 -6.55
N LEU A 386 6.09 -9.70 -6.86
CA LEU A 386 5.49 -9.67 -8.18
C LEU A 386 4.40 -8.60 -8.29
N ASN A 387 4.28 -8.00 -9.45
CA ASN A 387 3.11 -7.19 -9.80
C ASN A 387 2.02 -8.04 -10.49
N ASP A 388 0.88 -7.42 -10.84
CA ASP A 388 -0.24 -8.09 -11.55
C ASP A 388 0.18 -8.71 -12.87
N ALA A 389 1.18 -8.13 -13.56
CA ALA A 389 1.76 -8.68 -14.79
C ALA A 389 2.76 -9.83 -14.53
N GLN A 390 2.89 -10.30 -13.28
CA GLN A 390 3.82 -11.34 -12.86
C GLN A 390 5.28 -11.02 -13.18
N CYS A 391 5.66 -9.74 -12.99
CA CYS A 391 7.03 -9.25 -13.14
C CYS A 391 7.58 -8.75 -11.80
N PHE A 392 8.87 -9.01 -11.54
CA PHE A 392 9.62 -8.47 -10.41
C PHE A 392 9.94 -6.98 -10.60
N VAL A 393 10.56 -6.35 -9.61
CA VAL A 393 10.91 -4.92 -9.62
C VAL A 393 11.95 -4.54 -10.68
N ASP A 394 12.71 -5.51 -11.20
CA ASP A 394 13.70 -5.40 -12.29
C ASP A 394 13.14 -5.81 -13.66
N ASP A 395 11.81 -5.80 -13.82
CA ASP A 395 11.08 -6.23 -15.02
C ASP A 395 11.31 -7.69 -15.44
N MET A 396 12.00 -8.51 -14.64
CA MET A 396 12.12 -9.95 -14.93
C MET A 396 10.75 -10.61 -14.79
N PRO A 397 10.24 -11.29 -15.83
CA PRO A 397 9.01 -12.08 -15.70
C PRO A 397 9.22 -13.33 -14.83
N LEU A 398 8.24 -13.70 -14.01
CA LEU A 398 8.25 -14.96 -13.25
C LEU A 398 8.51 -16.18 -14.14
N ALA A 399 8.00 -16.18 -15.37
CA ALA A 399 8.21 -17.25 -16.34
C ALA A 399 9.69 -17.45 -16.68
N ALA A 400 10.48 -16.36 -16.78
CA ALA A 400 11.92 -16.44 -17.04
C ALA A 400 12.68 -17.03 -15.83
N LEU A 401 12.29 -16.66 -14.61
CA LEU A 401 12.85 -17.24 -13.39
C LEU A 401 12.53 -18.74 -13.31
N ARG A 402 11.28 -19.14 -13.56
CA ARG A 402 10.85 -20.56 -13.62
C ARG A 402 11.67 -21.37 -14.63
N ALA A 403 11.84 -20.85 -15.83
CA ALA A 403 12.62 -21.50 -16.87
C ALA A 403 14.09 -21.70 -16.46
N SER A 404 14.66 -20.72 -15.75
CA SER A 404 16.07 -20.75 -15.30
C SER A 404 16.31 -21.70 -14.13
N LEU A 405 15.30 -21.99 -13.32
CA LEU A 405 15.36 -22.89 -12.17
C LEU A 405 14.81 -24.29 -12.44
N ALA A 406 14.36 -24.57 -13.66
CA ALA A 406 13.87 -25.90 -14.01
C ALA A 406 14.96 -26.96 -13.76
N PRO A 407 14.61 -28.16 -13.20
CA PRO A 407 13.24 -28.69 -13.02
C PRO A 407 12.54 -28.28 -11.70
N ALA A 408 13.13 -27.42 -10.87
CA ALA A 408 12.52 -27.00 -9.62
C ALA A 408 11.15 -26.31 -9.85
N HIS A 409 10.18 -26.65 -9.00
CA HIS A 409 8.85 -26.01 -9.02
C HIS A 409 8.88 -24.68 -8.27
N VAL A 410 8.73 -23.56 -8.97
CA VAL A 410 8.74 -22.21 -8.38
C VAL A 410 7.34 -21.75 -8.06
N VAL A 411 7.08 -21.46 -6.77
CA VAL A 411 5.77 -21.09 -6.22
C VAL A 411 5.86 -19.74 -5.52
N PRO A 412 5.25 -18.68 -6.07
CA PRO A 412 4.98 -17.48 -5.30
C PRO A 412 3.95 -17.76 -4.21
N ALA A 413 4.20 -17.29 -3.00
CA ALA A 413 3.37 -17.54 -1.84
C ALA A 413 3.14 -16.26 -1.04
N HIS A 414 1.89 -15.97 -0.69
CA HIS A 414 1.51 -14.97 0.31
C HIS A 414 1.54 -15.61 1.72
N GLU A 415 1.07 -16.84 1.83
CA GLU A 415 0.96 -17.58 3.09
C GLU A 415 1.82 -18.84 3.03
N LEU A 416 2.76 -18.95 3.96
CA LEU A 416 3.67 -20.10 4.02
C LEU A 416 2.93 -21.42 4.24
N GLY A 417 1.94 -21.43 5.14
CA GLY A 417 1.15 -22.63 5.45
C GLY A 417 0.37 -23.13 4.24
N ALA A 418 -0.34 -22.26 3.54
CA ALA A 418 -1.10 -22.59 2.34
C ALA A 418 -0.19 -23.09 1.21
N ALA A 419 0.95 -22.42 1.00
CA ALA A 419 1.91 -22.82 -0.04
C ALA A 419 2.50 -24.22 0.20
N LEU A 420 2.89 -24.54 1.45
CA LEU A 420 3.37 -25.88 1.81
C LEU A 420 2.26 -26.93 1.77
N GLY A 421 1.02 -26.54 2.07
CA GLY A 421 -0.15 -27.40 2.01
C GLY A 421 -0.55 -27.83 0.60
N ALA A 422 -0.19 -27.02 -0.40
CA ALA A 422 -0.49 -27.24 -1.82
C ALA A 422 0.58 -28.05 -2.58
N LEU A 423 1.73 -28.38 -1.95
CA LEU A 423 2.84 -29.15 -2.56
C LEU A 423 2.59 -30.65 -2.50
#